data_821432a0b5efbb630117af624524ef6e
#
_entry.id   821432a0b5efbb630117af624524ef6e
#
_cell.length_a   1.000
_cell.length_b   1.000
_cell.length_c   1.000
_cell.angle_alpha   90.00
_cell.angle_beta   90.00
_cell.angle_gamma   90.00
#
_symmetry.space_group_name_H-M   'P 1'
#
loop_
_entity.id
_entity.type
_entity.pdbx_description
1 polymer ?
#
loop_
_entity_poly.entity_id
_entity_poly.type
_entity_poly.pdbx_seq_one_letter_code
_entity_poly.pdbx_strand_id
1 'polypeptide(L)'
;MPQVRDERCDVLQLESEILGYDGQRSAQTEIPGGRESQTKAHCSGSGIGYCCTQGNKLKKLVKPKVKRAAVDYVVRGFGLSKRRALQLVHLCWASYIYRRKDKGDDALRKRMHEIAQHRRRFGSPRIYTLLRREGWKMNHKKVDRLYKEEKLSLRLRKRKRLPARQRISLTVPNAPNKCWSMDFVSDSLAQGRRFRVLNIVDDYTKESPAMEVDTSLGGARVAQVLERLKETRGLPDIIRTDNGPEFISRALDEWAYQNGVKLDFIEPGKPTENAFIESLNGRFRDECLNENWFLSLQEARDIIEHWRIDYNQNRPHGSLSGLTPDEFAKQYETMVKNSQETLIQGAL
;
A
#
# COMPACT_ATOMS: atom_id res chain seq x y z
N MET A 1 12.21 11.94 -66.73
CA MET A 1 12.81 11.46 -65.46
C MET A 1 11.83 11.76 -64.35
N PRO A 2 11.25 10.76 -63.68
CA PRO A 2 10.37 11.00 -62.54
C PRO A 2 11.21 11.35 -61.31
N GLN A 3 10.87 12.46 -60.65
CA GLN A 3 11.46 12.89 -59.41
C GLN A 3 11.21 11.83 -58.31
N VAL A 4 12.28 11.30 -57.75
CA VAL A 4 12.25 10.45 -56.57
C VAL A 4 11.80 11.34 -55.38
N ARG A 5 10.53 11.21 -55.00
CA ARG A 5 10.01 11.83 -53.76
C ARG A 5 10.82 11.26 -52.56
N ASP A 6 11.30 12.15 -51.73
CA ASP A 6 12.11 11.80 -50.56
C ASP A 6 11.23 11.07 -49.55
N GLU A 7 11.26 9.73 -49.58
CA GLU A 7 10.48 8.82 -48.68
C GLU A 7 10.73 9.09 -47.18
N ARG A 8 11.74 9.90 -46.84
CA ARG A 8 12.06 10.27 -45.45
C ARG A 8 11.20 11.43 -44.94
N CYS A 9 10.78 12.36 -45.78
CA CYS A 9 9.84 13.43 -45.39
C CYS A 9 8.47 12.88 -45.08
N ASP A 10 8.01 11.87 -45.79
CA ASP A 10 6.69 11.25 -45.58
C ASP A 10 6.58 10.51 -44.23
N VAL A 11 7.70 9.92 -43.74
CA VAL A 11 7.72 9.22 -42.43
C VAL A 11 7.64 10.22 -41.25
N LEU A 12 8.22 11.42 -41.40
CA LEU A 12 8.17 12.47 -40.35
C LEU A 12 6.79 13.13 -40.27
N GLN A 13 6.12 13.27 -41.43
CA GLN A 13 4.75 13.76 -41.47
C GLN A 13 3.77 12.75 -40.86
N LEU A 14 4.01 11.45 -41.11
CA LEU A 14 3.31 10.34 -40.51
C LEU A 14 3.40 10.31 -38.95
N GLU A 15 4.55 10.65 -38.38
CA GLU A 15 4.71 10.70 -36.91
C GLU A 15 3.87 11.82 -36.30
N SER A 16 3.70 12.95 -36.96
CA SER A 16 2.89 14.08 -36.44
C SER A 16 1.40 13.76 -36.50
N GLU A 17 0.92 13.10 -37.54
CA GLU A 17 -0.49 12.72 -37.69
C GLU A 17 -0.91 11.54 -36.82
N ILE A 18 -0.05 10.52 -36.64
CA ILE A 18 -0.32 9.35 -35.77
C ILE A 18 -0.32 9.70 -34.33
N LEU A 19 0.45 10.72 -33.90
CA LEU A 19 0.61 11.11 -32.52
C LEU A 19 -0.33 12.24 -32.05
N GLY A 20 -1.17 12.80 -32.96
CA GLY A 20 -2.14 13.85 -32.63
C GLY A 20 -1.48 15.12 -32.09
N TYR A 21 -0.30 15.50 -32.59
CA TYR A 21 0.43 16.66 -32.13
C TYR A 21 0.01 17.88 -32.97
N ASP A 22 -1.11 18.50 -32.58
CA ASP A 22 -1.47 19.85 -33.05
C ASP A 22 -0.52 20.86 -32.41
N GLY A 23 0.33 21.45 -33.22
CA GLY A 23 1.24 22.51 -32.87
C GLY A 23 0.53 23.83 -32.65
N GLN A 24 -0.15 24.05 -31.53
CA GLN A 24 -0.55 25.37 -31.07
C GLN A 24 -0.44 25.45 -29.54
N ARG A 25 0.70 25.96 -29.08
CA ARG A 25 0.80 26.83 -27.90
C ARG A 25 2.10 27.63 -27.95
N SER A 26 2.02 28.79 -28.56
CA SER A 26 2.90 29.92 -28.29
C SER A 26 2.49 30.50 -26.92
N ALA A 27 3.38 30.47 -25.96
CA ALA A 27 3.34 31.37 -24.80
C ALA A 27 4.77 31.74 -24.48
N GLN A 28 5.05 33.00 -24.73
CA GLN A 28 6.25 33.71 -24.33
C GLN A 28 6.39 33.66 -22.81
N THR A 29 7.57 33.30 -22.34
CA THR A 29 8.12 33.76 -21.07
C THR A 29 9.60 34.03 -21.27
N GLU A 30 9.95 35.32 -21.29
CA GLU A 30 11.30 35.85 -21.21
C GLU A 30 11.92 35.45 -19.86
N ILE A 31 13.16 34.96 -19.90
CA ILE A 31 14.06 34.90 -18.74
C ILE A 31 15.45 35.40 -19.23
N PRO A 32 16.10 36.34 -18.53
CA PRO A 32 17.30 36.99 -19.00
C PRO A 32 18.58 36.26 -18.60
N GLY A 33 19.55 36.33 -19.50
CA GLY A 33 20.97 36.44 -19.25
C GLY A 33 21.76 35.30 -18.64
N GLY A 34 22.62 34.66 -19.44
CA GLY A 34 23.69 33.81 -18.94
C GLY A 34 24.60 33.29 -20.04
N ARG A 35 25.65 34.05 -20.35
CA ARG A 35 26.96 33.73 -20.97
C ARG A 35 27.05 32.59 -21.99
N GLU A 36 27.20 32.99 -23.23
CA GLU A 36 27.77 32.18 -24.33
C GLU A 36 29.22 31.78 -24.03
N SER A 37 29.51 30.50 -24.10
CA SER A 37 30.86 29.97 -24.37
C SER A 37 30.90 29.46 -25.80
N GLN A 38 31.55 30.21 -26.67
CA GLN A 38 31.87 29.80 -28.04
C GLN A 38 32.91 28.68 -28.02
N THR A 39 32.55 27.52 -28.53
CA THR A 39 33.50 26.55 -29.08
C THR A 39 33.25 26.36 -30.56
N LYS A 40 34.09 27.04 -31.37
CA LYS A 40 34.21 26.79 -32.81
C LYS A 40 34.77 25.39 -33.05
N ALA A 41 34.00 24.50 -33.62
CA ALA A 41 34.51 23.31 -34.26
C ALA A 41 34.36 23.46 -35.79
N HIS A 42 35.52 23.52 -36.45
CA HIS A 42 35.70 23.49 -37.87
C HIS A 42 35.36 22.08 -38.39
N CYS A 43 34.38 21.95 -39.23
CA CYS A 43 34.15 20.73 -40.03
C CYS A 43 34.11 21.12 -41.51
N SER A 44 35.21 20.81 -42.16
CA SER A 44 35.32 20.79 -43.61
C SER A 44 34.77 19.47 -44.18
N GLY A 45 33.89 19.55 -45.14
CA GLY A 45 33.74 18.56 -46.24
C GLY A 45 32.80 17.39 -46.05
N SER A 46 31.86 17.33 -46.94
CA SER A 46 31.08 16.20 -47.40
C SER A 46 29.85 15.73 -46.57
N GLY A 47 28.73 15.99 -47.07
CA GLY A 47 27.44 15.30 -47.24
C GLY A 47 26.91 14.32 -46.20
N ILE A 48 27.31 14.33 -44.94
CA ILE A 48 26.81 13.39 -43.92
C ILE A 48 26.29 14.10 -42.64
N GLY A 49 26.12 15.42 -42.71
CA GLY A 49 25.80 16.25 -41.53
C GLY A 49 24.33 16.23 -41.01
N TYR A 50 23.40 15.54 -41.65
CA TYR A 50 21.96 15.58 -41.25
C TYR A 50 21.50 14.43 -40.38
N CYS A 51 22.35 13.48 -40.05
CA CYS A 51 21.92 12.26 -39.34
C CYS A 51 21.92 12.38 -37.80
N CYS A 52 22.63 13.35 -37.18
CA CYS A 52 22.83 13.35 -35.75
C CYS A 52 21.75 14.08 -34.89
N THR A 53 21.00 15.00 -35.51
CA THR A 53 19.93 15.72 -34.75
C THR A 53 18.56 15.04 -34.78
N GLN A 54 18.34 14.10 -35.70
CA GLN A 54 17.08 13.36 -35.87
C GLN A 54 17.01 12.07 -35.05
N GLY A 55 18.10 11.60 -34.46
CA GLY A 55 18.13 10.35 -33.67
C GLY A 55 17.23 10.33 -32.41
N ASN A 56 16.79 11.49 -31.94
CA ASN A 56 15.92 11.58 -30.77
C ASN A 56 14.41 11.47 -31.08
N LYS A 57 13.98 11.70 -32.32
CA LYS A 57 12.54 11.61 -32.67
C LYS A 57 12.11 10.16 -32.97
N LEU A 58 12.97 9.31 -33.48
CA LEU A 58 12.69 7.89 -33.72
C LEU A 58 12.50 7.06 -32.44
N LYS A 59 12.91 7.58 -31.25
CA LYS A 59 12.68 6.92 -29.96
C LYS A 59 11.22 6.90 -29.51
N LYS A 60 10.31 7.61 -30.15
CA LYS A 60 8.88 7.65 -29.80
C LYS A 60 8.12 6.39 -30.20
N LEU A 61 8.51 5.70 -31.24
CA LEU A 61 7.89 4.45 -31.72
C LEU A 61 8.52 3.20 -31.05
N VAL A 62 8.66 3.21 -29.71
CA VAL A 62 9.34 2.11 -28.99
C VAL A 62 8.42 0.89 -28.80
N LYS A 63 7.13 1.10 -28.60
CA LYS A 63 6.21 0.01 -28.23
C LYS A 63 5.72 -0.76 -29.47
N PRO A 64 5.77 -2.11 -29.48
CA PRO A 64 5.29 -2.91 -30.63
C PRO A 64 3.85 -2.63 -31.04
N LYS A 65 2.97 -2.25 -30.10
CA LYS A 65 1.58 -1.87 -30.39
C LYS A 65 1.49 -0.62 -31.27
N VAL A 66 2.30 0.41 -30.96
CA VAL A 66 2.34 1.66 -31.71
C VAL A 66 2.95 1.42 -33.10
N LYS A 67 4.02 0.61 -33.18
CA LYS A 67 4.63 0.23 -34.47
C LYS A 67 3.66 -0.53 -35.37
N ARG A 68 2.81 -1.42 -34.85
CA ARG A 68 1.77 -2.11 -35.62
C ARG A 68 0.76 -1.14 -36.20
N ALA A 69 0.27 -0.20 -35.38
CA ALA A 69 -0.66 0.82 -35.83
C ALA A 69 -0.04 1.71 -36.95
N ALA A 70 1.25 2.06 -36.82
CA ALA A 70 1.97 2.79 -37.85
C ALA A 70 2.11 2.00 -39.14
N VAL A 71 2.38 0.69 -39.09
CA VAL A 71 2.40 -0.18 -40.28
C VAL A 71 1.03 -0.21 -40.95
N ASP A 72 -0.05 -0.39 -40.20
CA ASP A 72 -1.41 -0.43 -40.75
C ASP A 72 -1.81 0.90 -41.39
N TYR A 73 -1.39 2.02 -40.79
CA TYR A 73 -1.61 3.36 -41.35
C TYR A 73 -0.88 3.55 -42.68
N VAL A 74 0.42 3.21 -42.72
CA VAL A 74 1.24 3.33 -43.97
C VAL A 74 0.69 2.46 -45.08
N VAL A 75 0.25 1.25 -44.77
CA VAL A 75 -0.35 0.35 -45.79
C VAL A 75 -1.65 0.94 -46.34
N ARG A 76 -2.53 1.48 -45.47
CA ARG A 76 -3.83 2.03 -45.89
C ARG A 76 -3.72 3.39 -46.59
N GLY A 77 -2.86 4.28 -46.05
CA GLY A 77 -2.77 5.66 -46.52
C GLY A 77 -1.94 5.79 -47.80
N PHE A 78 -0.89 4.98 -47.94
CA PHE A 78 0.06 5.12 -49.07
C PHE A 78 0.09 3.92 -50.03
N GLY A 79 -0.77 2.92 -49.79
CA GLY A 79 -0.83 1.74 -50.69
C GLY A 79 0.44 0.87 -50.68
N LEU A 80 1.33 1.04 -49.70
CA LEU A 80 2.58 0.30 -49.67
C LEU A 80 2.36 -1.16 -49.28
N SER A 81 3.22 -2.04 -49.80
CA SER A 81 3.20 -3.45 -49.42
C SER A 81 3.53 -3.60 -47.94
N LYS A 82 2.91 -4.58 -47.23
CA LYS A 82 3.18 -4.86 -45.81
C LYS A 82 4.66 -5.07 -45.51
N ARG A 83 5.39 -5.73 -46.44
CA ARG A 83 6.84 -5.96 -46.26
C ARG A 83 7.60 -4.63 -46.23
N ARG A 84 7.28 -3.70 -47.14
CA ARG A 84 7.93 -2.39 -47.21
C ARG A 84 7.59 -1.54 -46.00
N ALA A 85 6.33 -1.52 -45.57
CA ALA A 85 5.88 -0.81 -44.37
C ALA A 85 6.55 -1.33 -43.10
N LEU A 86 6.74 -2.64 -42.95
CA LEU A 86 7.45 -3.25 -41.81
C LEU A 86 8.93 -2.87 -41.76
N GLN A 87 9.59 -2.79 -42.94
CA GLN A 87 10.97 -2.33 -43.04
C GLN A 87 11.10 -0.87 -42.60
N LEU A 88 10.23 0.02 -43.06
CA LEU A 88 10.23 1.44 -42.71
C LEU A 88 10.05 1.69 -41.22
N VAL A 89 9.18 0.92 -40.56
CA VAL A 89 8.89 1.05 -39.14
C VAL A 89 9.86 0.22 -38.24
N HIS A 90 10.79 -0.51 -38.84
CA HIS A 90 11.69 -1.43 -38.14
C HIS A 90 10.94 -2.39 -37.21
N LEU A 91 9.93 -3.10 -37.76
CA LEU A 91 9.16 -4.11 -37.04
C LEU A 91 9.26 -5.46 -37.75
N CYS A 92 9.64 -6.52 -37.06
CA CYS A 92 9.68 -7.85 -37.69
C CYS A 92 8.26 -8.42 -37.88
N TRP A 93 8.09 -9.28 -38.91
CA TRP A 93 6.81 -9.90 -39.27
C TRP A 93 6.18 -10.67 -38.09
N ALA A 94 6.96 -11.43 -37.34
CA ALA A 94 6.49 -12.18 -36.19
C ALA A 94 5.88 -11.25 -35.10
N SER A 95 6.52 -10.09 -34.85
CA SER A 95 6.00 -9.08 -33.91
C SER A 95 4.75 -8.37 -34.42
N TYR A 96 4.61 -8.22 -35.75
CA TYR A 96 3.40 -7.64 -36.34
C TYR A 96 2.21 -8.58 -36.21
N ILE A 97 2.36 -9.88 -36.49
CA ILE A 97 1.29 -10.87 -36.43
C ILE A 97 0.96 -11.24 -34.99
N TYR A 98 1.91 -11.12 -34.06
CA TYR A 98 1.70 -11.52 -32.66
C TYR A 98 0.43 -10.90 -32.09
N ARG A 99 -0.53 -11.76 -31.72
CA ARG A 99 -1.71 -11.40 -30.93
C ARG A 99 -1.51 -11.95 -29.50
N ARG A 100 -1.74 -11.08 -28.53
CA ARG A 100 -1.71 -11.50 -27.13
C ARG A 100 -2.83 -12.54 -26.91
N LYS A 101 -2.45 -13.76 -26.51
CA LYS A 101 -3.45 -14.77 -26.09
C LYS A 101 -4.14 -14.27 -24.84
N ASP A 102 -5.46 -14.35 -24.82
CA ASP A 102 -6.21 -14.15 -23.59
C ASP A 102 -5.86 -15.28 -22.63
N LYS A 103 -5.48 -14.92 -21.38
CA LYS A 103 -4.98 -15.87 -20.41
C LYS A 103 -6.08 -16.44 -19.50
N GLY A 104 -7.35 -16.16 -19.80
CA GLY A 104 -8.47 -16.60 -18.98
C GLY A 104 -8.41 -16.03 -17.56
N ASP A 105 -7.97 -14.77 -17.43
CA ASP A 105 -7.82 -14.12 -16.13
C ASP A 105 -9.16 -13.55 -15.60
N ASP A 106 -10.30 -13.75 -16.29
CA ASP A 106 -11.58 -13.09 -15.98
C ASP A 106 -12.15 -13.49 -14.62
N ALA A 107 -12.12 -14.78 -14.28
CA ALA A 107 -12.55 -15.27 -12.98
C ALA A 107 -11.72 -14.64 -11.84
N LEU A 108 -10.41 -14.54 -12.05
CA LEU A 108 -9.50 -13.92 -11.09
C LEU A 108 -9.76 -12.42 -10.96
N ARG A 109 -10.01 -11.71 -12.08
CA ARG A 109 -10.37 -10.28 -12.08
C ARG A 109 -11.65 -10.05 -11.30
N LYS A 110 -12.70 -10.86 -11.57
CA LYS A 110 -13.97 -10.78 -10.85
C LYS A 110 -13.77 -10.97 -9.35
N ARG A 111 -13.02 -12.00 -8.94
CA ARG A 111 -12.75 -12.24 -7.51
C ARG A 111 -11.96 -11.12 -6.86
N MET A 112 -10.98 -10.54 -7.56
CA MET A 112 -10.24 -9.37 -7.08
C MET A 112 -11.15 -8.15 -6.86
N HIS A 113 -12.12 -7.91 -7.75
CA HIS A 113 -13.11 -6.84 -7.58
C HIS A 113 -14.02 -7.09 -6.37
N GLU A 114 -14.51 -8.31 -6.17
CA GLU A 114 -15.31 -8.68 -5.01
C GLU A 114 -14.56 -8.41 -3.70
N ILE A 115 -13.30 -8.88 -3.60
CA ILE A 115 -12.46 -8.61 -2.41
C ILE A 115 -12.26 -7.10 -2.22
N ALA A 116 -11.96 -6.36 -3.29
CA ALA A 116 -11.73 -4.92 -3.22
C ALA A 116 -12.99 -4.12 -2.84
N GLN A 117 -14.19 -4.59 -3.20
CA GLN A 117 -15.47 -3.98 -2.79
C GLN A 117 -15.71 -4.16 -1.29
N HIS A 118 -15.47 -5.36 -0.76
CA HIS A 118 -15.62 -5.63 0.68
C HIS A 118 -14.49 -5.02 1.52
N ARG A 119 -13.28 -4.91 0.95
CA ARG A 119 -12.06 -4.48 1.63
C ARG A 119 -11.42 -3.31 0.89
N ARG A 120 -12.07 -2.17 0.89
CA ARG A 120 -11.69 -0.97 0.10
C ARG A 120 -10.26 -0.49 0.36
N ARG A 121 -9.73 -0.72 1.56
CA ARG A 121 -8.38 -0.32 1.97
C ARG A 121 -7.31 -1.41 1.81
N PHE A 122 -7.65 -2.54 1.19
CA PHE A 122 -6.68 -3.59 0.93
C PHE A 122 -5.93 -3.32 -0.38
N GLY A 123 -4.61 -3.19 -0.26
CA GLY A 123 -3.73 -3.10 -1.43
C GLY A 123 -3.43 -4.49 -2.02
N SER A 124 -2.79 -4.48 -3.19
CA SER A 124 -2.40 -5.69 -3.93
C SER A 124 -1.76 -6.80 -3.07
N PRO A 125 -0.84 -6.53 -2.10
CA PRO A 125 -0.24 -7.61 -1.31
C PRO A 125 -1.24 -8.37 -0.44
N ARG A 126 -2.23 -7.66 0.16
CA ARG A 126 -3.26 -8.31 0.99
C ARG A 126 -4.25 -9.09 0.14
N ILE A 127 -4.68 -8.52 -1.00
CA ILE A 127 -5.54 -9.22 -1.96
C ILE A 127 -4.84 -10.50 -2.44
N TYR A 128 -3.53 -10.45 -2.73
CA TYR A 128 -2.76 -11.64 -3.07
C TYR A 128 -2.78 -12.69 -1.95
N THR A 129 -2.60 -12.29 -0.69
CA THR A 129 -2.63 -13.20 0.46
C THR A 129 -4.00 -13.87 0.60
N LEU A 130 -5.10 -13.11 0.46
CA LEU A 130 -6.46 -13.66 0.51
C LEU A 130 -6.71 -14.66 -0.63
N LEU A 131 -6.36 -14.30 -1.86
CA LEU A 131 -6.48 -15.20 -3.00
C LEU A 131 -5.68 -16.50 -2.82
N ARG A 132 -4.47 -16.40 -2.23
CA ARG A 132 -3.66 -17.60 -1.92
C ARG A 132 -4.34 -18.49 -0.89
N ARG A 133 -5.01 -17.94 0.11
CA ARG A 133 -5.80 -18.67 1.12
C ARG A 133 -7.03 -19.34 0.50
N GLU A 134 -7.65 -18.71 -0.50
CA GLU A 134 -8.74 -19.29 -1.30
C GLU A 134 -8.26 -20.37 -2.27
N GLY A 135 -6.97 -20.73 -2.29
CA GLY A 135 -6.40 -21.81 -3.12
C GLY A 135 -5.95 -21.38 -4.52
N TRP A 136 -6.02 -20.09 -4.88
CA TRP A 136 -5.53 -19.62 -6.17
C TRP A 136 -4.00 -19.74 -6.29
N LYS A 137 -3.53 -20.59 -7.21
CA LYS A 137 -2.09 -20.79 -7.46
C LYS A 137 -1.60 -19.76 -8.50
N MET A 138 -1.01 -18.66 -8.06
CA MET A 138 -0.50 -17.61 -8.94
C MET A 138 0.70 -16.88 -8.34
N ASN A 139 1.43 -16.16 -9.20
CA ASN A 139 2.52 -15.29 -8.77
C ASN A 139 1.99 -13.90 -8.36
N HIS A 140 2.55 -13.30 -7.31
CA HIS A 140 2.22 -11.95 -6.85
C HIS A 140 2.33 -10.90 -7.97
N LYS A 141 3.35 -11.02 -8.87
CA LYS A 141 3.52 -10.11 -10.03
C LYS A 141 2.32 -10.12 -10.98
N LYS A 142 1.59 -11.26 -11.09
CA LYS A 142 0.37 -11.35 -11.88
C LYS A 142 -0.75 -10.55 -11.22
N VAL A 143 -0.93 -10.69 -9.91
CA VAL A 143 -1.93 -9.95 -9.14
C VAL A 143 -1.63 -8.44 -9.18
N ASP A 144 -0.37 -8.03 -8.98
CA ASP A 144 0.04 -6.62 -9.07
C ASP A 144 -0.28 -6.00 -10.44
N ARG A 145 -0.05 -6.74 -11.51
CA ARG A 145 -0.37 -6.29 -12.87
C ARG A 145 -1.88 -6.13 -13.06
N LEU A 146 -2.67 -7.15 -12.70
CA LEU A 146 -4.13 -7.11 -12.82
C LEU A 146 -4.73 -6.00 -11.95
N TYR A 147 -4.26 -5.84 -10.72
CA TYR A 147 -4.68 -4.79 -9.79
C TYR A 147 -4.51 -3.38 -10.39
N LYS A 148 -3.40 -3.15 -11.11
CA LYS A 148 -3.17 -1.88 -11.82
C LYS A 148 -4.04 -1.75 -13.08
N GLU A 149 -4.21 -2.84 -13.85
CA GLU A 149 -5.06 -2.88 -15.04
C GLU A 149 -6.51 -2.56 -14.70
N GLU A 150 -7.03 -3.11 -13.58
CA GLU A 150 -8.40 -2.88 -13.08
C GLU A 150 -8.56 -1.55 -12.30
N LYS A 151 -7.53 -0.72 -12.24
CA LYS A 151 -7.54 0.59 -11.55
C LYS A 151 -7.93 0.52 -10.08
N LEU A 152 -7.67 -0.60 -9.42
CA LEU A 152 -7.93 -0.80 -7.98
C LEU A 152 -6.88 -0.12 -7.09
N SER A 153 -5.88 0.56 -7.67
CA SER A 153 -4.76 1.16 -6.95
C SER A 153 -5.22 2.21 -5.94
N LEU A 154 -4.86 2.00 -4.67
CA LEU A 154 -5.12 2.96 -3.61
C LEU A 154 -4.29 4.22 -3.81
N ARG A 155 -4.91 5.39 -3.52
CA ARG A 155 -4.21 6.67 -3.54
C ARG A 155 -3.30 6.77 -2.31
N LEU A 156 -2.02 6.55 -2.49
CA LEU A 156 -1.02 6.70 -1.44
C LEU A 156 -0.56 8.15 -1.35
N ARG A 157 -0.54 8.71 -0.13
CA ARG A 157 0.14 9.99 0.12
C ARG A 157 1.64 9.80 -0.08
N LYS A 158 2.25 10.57 -0.97
CA LYS A 158 3.71 10.62 -1.09
C LYS A 158 4.28 11.17 0.21
N ARG A 159 5.04 10.36 0.94
CA ARG A 159 5.77 10.83 2.12
C ARG A 159 6.83 11.83 1.66
N LYS A 160 6.85 13.02 2.28
CA LYS A 160 7.99 13.93 2.13
C LYS A 160 9.23 13.20 2.68
N ARG A 161 10.34 13.23 1.93
CA ARG A 161 11.61 12.70 2.44
C ARG A 161 12.05 13.62 3.56
N LEU A 162 11.95 13.14 4.80
CA LEU A 162 12.55 13.79 5.95
C LEU A 162 14.03 13.40 6.02
N PRO A 163 14.92 14.28 6.51
CA PRO A 163 16.31 13.91 6.75
C PRO A 163 16.37 12.68 7.66
N ALA A 164 17.35 11.81 7.39
CA ALA A 164 17.53 10.59 8.17
C ALA A 164 17.92 10.98 9.61
N ARG A 165 16.98 10.82 10.55
CA ARG A 165 17.30 10.84 11.98
C ARG A 165 17.68 9.43 12.41
N GLN A 166 18.57 9.35 13.38
CA GLN A 166 18.94 8.07 14.01
C GLN A 166 17.64 7.43 14.57
N ARG A 167 17.29 6.27 14.03
CA ARG A 167 16.09 5.54 14.47
C ARG A 167 16.50 4.61 15.60
N ILE A 168 15.99 4.89 16.79
CA ILE A 168 16.07 3.93 17.89
C ILE A 168 15.15 2.77 17.51
N SER A 169 15.71 1.56 17.46
CA SER A 169 14.91 0.36 17.21
C SER A 169 13.98 0.12 18.39
N LEU A 170 12.67 0.05 18.13
CA LEU A 170 11.71 -0.40 19.15
C LEU A 170 12.05 -1.84 19.55
N THR A 171 12.21 -2.05 20.83
CA THR A 171 12.34 -3.40 21.37
C THR A 171 10.98 -4.10 21.21
N VAL A 172 10.90 -5.06 20.28
CA VAL A 172 9.71 -5.89 20.14
C VAL A 172 9.73 -6.92 21.25
N PRO A 173 8.64 -7.08 22.03
CA PRO A 173 8.55 -8.16 23.01
C PRO A 173 8.78 -9.53 22.34
N ASN A 174 9.28 -10.50 23.10
CA ASN A 174 9.60 -11.84 22.60
C ASN A 174 8.49 -12.87 22.83
N ALA A 175 7.41 -12.48 23.50
CA ALA A 175 6.29 -13.36 23.85
C ALA A 175 4.97 -12.56 23.95
N PRO A 176 3.81 -13.23 23.80
CA PRO A 176 2.49 -12.67 24.10
C PRO A 176 2.40 -12.19 25.54
N ASN A 177 1.56 -11.19 25.79
CA ASN A 177 1.29 -10.62 27.11
C ASN A 177 2.55 -10.09 27.86
N LYS A 178 3.63 -9.77 27.14
CA LYS A 178 4.77 -9.08 27.74
C LYS A 178 4.58 -7.57 27.78
N CYS A 179 4.02 -7.00 26.75
CA CYS A 179 3.75 -5.58 26.66
C CYS A 179 2.47 -5.34 25.86
N TRP A 180 1.53 -4.63 26.48
CA TRP A 180 0.37 -4.08 25.77
C TRP A 180 0.55 -2.57 25.59
N SER A 181 0.20 -2.06 24.42
CA SER A 181 0.12 -0.63 24.16
C SER A 181 -1.33 -0.19 24.14
N MET A 182 -1.63 0.95 24.79
CA MET A 182 -2.97 1.54 24.84
C MET A 182 -2.96 2.98 24.33
N ASP A 183 -4.06 3.39 23.71
CA ASP A 183 -4.27 4.77 23.26
C ASP A 183 -5.76 5.03 23.02
N PHE A 184 -6.14 6.31 22.98
CA PHE A 184 -7.50 6.74 22.67
C PHE A 184 -7.64 7.28 21.25
N VAL A 185 -8.71 6.86 20.60
CA VAL A 185 -9.16 7.45 19.33
C VAL A 185 -10.52 8.08 19.53
N SER A 186 -10.70 9.31 19.09
CA SER A 186 -11.98 10.02 19.15
C SER A 186 -12.63 10.10 17.76
N ASP A 187 -13.97 10.00 17.77
CA ASP A 187 -14.80 10.24 16.60
C ASP A 187 -16.16 10.84 17.04
N SER A 188 -17.09 11.04 16.13
CA SER A 188 -18.39 11.63 16.39
C SER A 188 -19.53 10.84 15.77
N LEU A 189 -20.66 10.80 16.47
CA LEU A 189 -21.92 10.30 15.92
C LEU A 189 -22.48 11.28 14.88
N ALA A 190 -23.38 10.82 14.04
CA ALA A 190 -24.06 11.62 13.02
C ALA A 190 -24.73 12.90 13.57
N GLN A 191 -25.15 12.87 14.84
CA GLN A 191 -25.74 13.99 15.57
C GLN A 191 -24.70 14.98 16.14
N GLY A 192 -23.38 14.78 15.86
CA GLY A 192 -22.29 15.63 16.36
C GLY A 192 -21.80 15.29 17.77
N ARG A 193 -22.44 14.37 18.50
CA ARG A 193 -21.97 13.93 19.82
C ARG A 193 -20.68 13.14 19.69
N ARG A 194 -19.64 13.56 20.39
CA ARG A 194 -18.35 12.86 20.39
C ARG A 194 -18.39 11.59 21.22
N PHE A 195 -17.65 10.58 20.77
CA PHE A 195 -17.31 9.39 21.52
C PHE A 195 -15.81 9.10 21.42
N ARG A 196 -15.32 8.29 22.34
CA ARG A 196 -13.93 7.84 22.38
C ARG A 196 -13.88 6.33 22.34
N VAL A 197 -12.79 5.81 21.84
CA VAL A 197 -12.49 4.38 21.79
C VAL A 197 -11.15 4.17 22.47
N LEU A 198 -11.12 3.38 23.52
CA LEU A 198 -9.90 2.86 24.13
C LEU A 198 -9.44 1.68 23.29
N ASN A 199 -8.32 1.81 22.62
CA ASN A 199 -7.69 0.74 21.87
C ASN A 199 -6.58 0.10 22.67
N ILE A 200 -6.52 -1.23 22.67
CA ILE A 200 -5.48 -2.03 23.28
C ILE A 200 -4.88 -2.95 22.22
N VAL A 201 -3.56 -3.08 22.19
CA VAL A 201 -2.85 -4.00 21.30
C VAL A 201 -1.74 -4.72 22.04
N ASP A 202 -1.63 -6.02 21.81
CA ASP A 202 -0.45 -6.79 22.23
C ASP A 202 0.70 -6.51 21.26
N ASP A 203 1.82 -6.03 21.81
CA ASP A 203 2.97 -5.58 21.00
C ASP A 203 3.70 -6.76 20.31
N TYR A 204 3.48 -8.00 20.74
CA TYR A 204 4.04 -9.19 20.11
C TYR A 204 3.12 -9.77 19.04
N THR A 205 1.93 -10.20 19.43
CA THR A 205 0.97 -10.87 18.54
C THR A 205 0.26 -9.93 17.58
N LYS A 206 0.27 -8.62 17.86
CA LYS A 206 -0.51 -7.59 17.16
C LYS A 206 -2.03 -7.78 17.27
N GLU A 207 -2.50 -8.66 18.16
CA GLU A 207 -3.91 -8.76 18.47
C GLU A 207 -4.42 -7.51 19.18
N SER A 208 -5.67 -7.16 18.93
CA SER A 208 -6.40 -6.18 19.73
C SER A 208 -7.30 -6.92 20.73
N PRO A 209 -6.90 -7.03 22.00
CA PRO A 209 -7.69 -7.70 23.03
C PRO A 209 -9.04 -7.03 23.28
N ALA A 210 -9.08 -5.71 23.26
CA ALA A 210 -10.31 -4.94 23.44
C ALA A 210 -10.28 -3.61 22.68
N MET A 211 -11.48 -3.16 22.31
CA MET A 211 -11.78 -1.80 21.85
C MET A 211 -13.04 -1.32 22.58
N GLU A 212 -12.86 -0.51 23.63
CA GLU A 212 -13.98 -0.03 24.43
C GLU A 212 -14.49 1.31 23.92
N VAL A 213 -15.79 1.40 23.64
CA VAL A 213 -16.44 2.59 23.06
C VAL A 213 -17.34 3.23 24.08
N ASP A 214 -17.07 4.49 24.42
CA ASP A 214 -17.97 5.28 25.29
C ASP A 214 -17.85 6.78 25.01
N THR A 215 -18.78 7.55 25.54
CA THR A 215 -18.72 9.02 25.49
C THR A 215 -17.78 9.61 26.54
N SER A 216 -17.51 8.86 27.61
CA SER A 216 -16.57 9.24 28.67
C SER A 216 -15.82 7.99 29.14
N LEU A 217 -14.50 8.00 28.98
CA LEU A 217 -13.59 6.92 29.37
C LEU A 217 -12.54 7.49 30.33
N GLY A 218 -12.87 7.55 31.61
CA GLY A 218 -11.90 7.94 32.66
C GLY A 218 -11.10 6.73 33.15
N GLY A 219 -10.08 6.97 33.99
CA GLY A 219 -9.17 5.93 34.47
C GLY A 219 -9.85 4.76 35.17
N ALA A 220 -10.92 5.01 35.94
CA ALA A 220 -11.70 3.92 36.58
C ALA A 220 -12.34 2.99 35.54
N ARG A 221 -12.81 3.56 34.39
CA ARG A 221 -13.37 2.74 33.31
C ARG A 221 -12.28 1.94 32.59
N VAL A 222 -11.09 2.52 32.41
CA VAL A 222 -9.93 1.80 31.86
C VAL A 222 -9.58 0.60 32.77
N ALA A 223 -9.48 0.80 34.07
CA ALA A 223 -9.22 -0.27 35.05
C ALA A 223 -10.29 -1.39 34.97
N GLN A 224 -11.58 -1.05 34.82
CA GLN A 224 -12.65 -2.04 34.63
C GLN A 224 -12.49 -2.85 33.34
N VAL A 225 -12.05 -2.23 32.24
CA VAL A 225 -11.78 -2.93 30.97
C VAL A 225 -10.62 -3.92 31.15
N LEU A 226 -9.55 -3.51 31.81
CA LEU A 226 -8.41 -4.35 32.08
C LEU A 226 -8.75 -5.51 33.04
N GLU A 227 -9.62 -5.31 34.03
CA GLU A 227 -10.08 -6.37 34.90
C GLU A 227 -10.89 -7.44 34.16
N ARG A 228 -11.75 -7.04 33.21
CA ARG A 228 -12.44 -7.99 32.32
C ARG A 228 -11.46 -8.78 31.44
N LEU A 229 -10.41 -8.11 30.96
CA LEU A 229 -9.39 -8.78 30.14
C LEU A 229 -8.57 -9.78 30.95
N LYS A 230 -8.33 -9.52 32.21
CA LYS A 230 -7.66 -10.44 33.15
C LYS A 230 -8.36 -11.80 33.22
N GLU A 231 -9.70 -11.80 33.27
CA GLU A 231 -10.50 -13.02 33.33
C GLU A 231 -10.48 -13.85 32.02
N THR A 232 -10.36 -13.17 30.88
CA THR A 232 -10.49 -13.81 29.56
C THR A 232 -9.17 -14.15 28.89
N ARG A 233 -8.15 -13.31 29.08
CA ARG A 233 -6.85 -13.42 28.37
C ARG A 233 -5.65 -13.47 29.31
N GLY A 234 -5.81 -13.06 30.55
CA GLY A 234 -4.71 -12.78 31.48
C GLY A 234 -4.21 -11.34 31.35
N LEU A 235 -3.13 -11.03 32.04
CA LEU A 235 -2.55 -9.69 32.12
C LEU A 235 -1.19 -9.61 31.45
N PRO A 236 -0.79 -8.42 30.96
CA PRO A 236 0.57 -8.18 30.49
C PRO A 236 1.51 -7.89 31.67
N ASP A 237 2.81 -8.07 31.45
CA ASP A 237 3.82 -7.61 32.43
C ASP A 237 3.91 -6.07 32.42
N ILE A 238 3.74 -5.45 31.25
CA ILE A 238 3.89 -4.00 31.03
C ILE A 238 2.72 -3.47 30.22
N ILE A 239 2.19 -2.33 30.62
CA ILE A 239 1.25 -1.54 29.82
C ILE A 239 1.92 -0.22 29.45
N ARG A 240 2.03 0.03 28.14
CA ARG A 240 2.58 1.27 27.59
C ARG A 240 1.47 2.21 27.15
N THR A 241 1.55 3.46 27.62
CA THR A 241 0.55 4.51 27.35
C THR A 241 1.20 5.85 27.09
N ASP A 242 0.44 6.78 26.51
CA ASP A 242 0.81 8.18 26.55
C ASP A 242 0.57 8.80 27.95
N ASN A 243 0.93 10.07 28.11
CA ASN A 243 0.73 10.82 29.35
C ASN A 243 -0.67 11.46 29.43
N GLY A 244 -1.70 10.82 28.86
CA GLY A 244 -3.08 11.29 28.95
C GLY A 244 -3.60 11.29 30.40
N PRO A 245 -4.45 12.26 30.80
CA PRO A 245 -4.97 12.35 32.17
C PRO A 245 -5.78 11.12 32.59
N GLU A 246 -6.31 10.37 31.63
CA GLU A 246 -7.04 9.14 31.86
C GLU A 246 -6.12 7.99 32.29
N PHE A 247 -4.88 8.00 31.78
CA PHE A 247 -3.86 7.00 32.14
C PHE A 247 -3.07 7.40 33.40
N ILE A 248 -2.89 8.72 33.63
CA ILE A 248 -2.32 9.24 34.85
C ILE A 248 -3.46 9.39 35.88
N SER A 249 -3.99 8.28 36.35
CA SER A 249 -5.11 8.29 37.27
C SER A 249 -4.86 7.34 38.44
N ARG A 250 -5.23 7.78 39.66
CA ARG A 250 -5.10 6.97 40.87
C ARG A 250 -5.76 5.58 40.74
N ALA A 251 -6.91 5.52 40.10
CA ALA A 251 -7.64 4.25 39.92
C ALA A 251 -6.86 3.25 39.02
N LEU A 252 -6.16 3.72 37.98
CA LEU A 252 -5.35 2.86 37.16
C LEU A 252 -4.04 2.47 37.87
N ASP A 253 -3.42 3.39 38.58
CA ASP A 253 -2.21 3.12 39.36
C ASP A 253 -2.48 2.08 40.46
N GLU A 254 -3.59 2.21 41.23
CA GLU A 254 -4.01 1.25 42.24
C GLU A 254 -4.29 -0.13 41.62
N TRP A 255 -4.98 -0.17 40.49
CA TRP A 255 -5.26 -1.40 39.78
C TRP A 255 -3.96 -2.09 39.30
N ALA A 256 -3.05 -1.32 38.70
CA ALA A 256 -1.78 -1.84 38.22
C ALA A 256 -0.91 -2.40 39.36
N TYR A 257 -0.85 -1.68 40.48
CA TYR A 257 -0.13 -2.13 41.68
C TYR A 257 -0.70 -3.45 42.24
N GLN A 258 -2.03 -3.54 42.38
CA GLN A 258 -2.70 -4.75 42.89
C GLN A 258 -2.48 -5.97 41.97
N ASN A 259 -2.34 -5.77 40.69
CA ASN A 259 -2.17 -6.83 39.71
C ASN A 259 -0.70 -7.08 39.29
N GLY A 260 0.26 -6.36 39.84
CA GLY A 260 1.68 -6.51 39.54
C GLY A 260 2.04 -6.09 38.10
N VAL A 261 1.24 -5.23 37.48
CA VAL A 261 1.45 -4.72 36.12
C VAL A 261 2.23 -3.41 36.15
N LYS A 262 3.29 -3.30 35.35
CA LYS A 262 4.08 -2.07 35.26
C LYS A 262 3.45 -1.11 34.26
N LEU A 263 3.17 0.12 34.67
CA LEU A 263 2.81 1.20 33.73
C LEU A 263 4.09 1.87 33.18
N ASP A 264 4.19 1.93 31.87
CA ASP A 264 5.31 2.51 31.10
C ASP A 264 4.79 3.71 30.29
N PHE A 265 5.06 4.92 30.80
CA PHE A 265 4.64 6.15 30.15
C PHE A 265 5.68 6.59 29.12
N ILE A 266 5.26 6.84 27.87
CA ILE A 266 6.15 7.32 26.81
C ILE A 266 6.72 8.70 27.14
N GLU A 267 7.96 8.93 26.75
CA GLU A 267 8.58 10.25 26.95
C GLU A 267 7.90 11.30 26.05
N PRO A 268 7.62 12.50 26.57
CA PRO A 268 7.08 13.59 25.77
C PRO A 268 7.93 13.87 24.52
N GLY A 269 7.30 13.89 23.35
CA GLY A 269 7.98 14.13 22.06
C GLY A 269 8.62 12.91 21.40
N LYS A 270 8.44 11.70 21.96
CA LYS A 270 8.89 10.44 21.36
C LYS A 270 7.73 9.52 20.94
N PRO A 271 6.88 9.92 19.99
CA PRO A 271 5.73 9.12 19.56
C PRO A 271 6.13 7.75 19.01
N THR A 272 7.38 7.60 18.56
CA THR A 272 7.88 6.31 18.06
C THR A 272 7.88 5.21 19.11
N GLU A 273 7.87 5.53 20.39
CA GLU A 273 7.81 4.55 21.49
C GLU A 273 6.45 3.83 21.55
N ASN A 274 5.38 4.44 21.00
CA ASN A 274 4.04 3.85 20.94
C ASN A 274 3.61 3.47 19.50
N ALA A 275 4.56 3.14 18.63
CA ALA A 275 4.29 2.93 17.19
C ALA A 275 3.36 1.74 16.89
N PHE A 276 3.22 0.77 17.81
CA PHE A 276 2.33 -0.37 17.60
C PHE A 276 0.87 0.05 17.67
N ILE A 277 0.50 0.79 18.72
CA ILE A 277 -0.87 1.30 18.84
C ILE A 277 -1.17 2.38 17.80
N GLU A 278 -0.21 3.27 17.46
CA GLU A 278 -0.37 4.24 16.37
C GLU A 278 -0.68 3.54 15.04
N SER A 279 0.00 2.42 14.78
CA SER A 279 -0.25 1.61 13.57
C SER A 279 -1.63 0.96 13.58
N LEU A 280 -2.14 0.49 14.73
CA LEU A 280 -3.50 -0.01 14.88
C LEU A 280 -4.49 1.12 14.65
N ASN A 281 -4.32 2.27 15.34
CA ASN A 281 -5.18 3.43 15.24
C ASN A 281 -5.28 3.98 13.81
N GLY A 282 -4.17 4.00 13.08
CA GLY A 282 -4.17 4.39 11.67
C GLY A 282 -5.03 3.47 10.80
N ARG A 283 -4.98 2.15 11.03
CA ARG A 283 -5.81 1.17 10.32
C ARG A 283 -7.27 1.25 10.74
N PHE A 284 -7.52 1.40 12.03
CA PHE A 284 -8.86 1.56 12.59
C PHE A 284 -9.56 2.78 12.01
N ARG A 285 -8.86 3.93 11.92
CA ARG A 285 -9.39 5.12 11.25
C ARG A 285 -9.68 4.87 9.78
N ASP A 286 -8.74 4.27 9.06
CA ASP A 286 -8.86 4.08 7.61
C ASP A 286 -9.88 3.00 7.21
N GLU A 287 -9.98 1.91 7.98
CA GLU A 287 -10.73 0.70 7.61
C GLU A 287 -12.09 0.59 8.34
N CYS A 288 -12.31 1.39 9.41
CA CYS A 288 -13.56 1.38 10.17
C CYS A 288 -14.17 2.78 10.28
N LEU A 289 -13.51 3.72 10.97
CA LEU A 289 -14.14 5.00 11.28
C LEU A 289 -14.46 5.82 10.02
N ASN A 290 -13.53 5.89 9.06
CA ASN A 290 -13.73 6.64 7.82
C ASN A 290 -14.68 5.95 6.80
N GLU A 291 -15.04 4.69 7.04
CA GLU A 291 -15.92 3.94 6.15
C GLU A 291 -17.36 3.83 6.67
N ASN A 292 -17.59 4.18 7.95
CA ASN A 292 -18.90 4.07 8.58
C ASN A 292 -19.40 5.43 9.07
N TRP A 293 -20.71 5.54 9.12
CA TRP A 293 -21.44 6.69 9.65
C TRP A 293 -22.29 6.21 10.83
N PHE A 294 -21.92 6.59 12.05
CA PHE A 294 -22.51 6.06 13.28
C PHE A 294 -23.74 6.87 13.69
N LEU A 295 -24.91 6.26 13.72
CA LEU A 295 -26.17 6.90 14.11
C LEU A 295 -26.35 6.90 15.63
N SER A 296 -25.87 5.85 16.31
CA SER A 296 -25.99 5.71 17.77
C SER A 296 -24.69 5.16 18.38
N LEU A 297 -24.53 5.33 19.70
CA LEU A 297 -23.39 4.79 20.41
C LEU A 297 -23.38 3.25 20.42
N GLN A 298 -24.58 2.63 20.45
CA GLN A 298 -24.67 1.17 20.39
C GLN A 298 -24.23 0.64 19.02
N GLU A 299 -24.69 1.25 17.95
CA GLU A 299 -24.24 0.91 16.58
C GLU A 299 -22.71 1.07 16.43
N ALA A 300 -22.15 2.14 17.02
CA ALA A 300 -20.70 2.33 17.01
C ALA A 300 -19.98 1.18 17.75
N ARG A 301 -20.50 0.74 18.90
CA ARG A 301 -19.96 -0.43 19.63
C ARG A 301 -20.01 -1.70 18.78
N ASP A 302 -21.13 -1.97 18.16
CA ASP A 302 -21.34 -3.19 17.37
C ASP A 302 -20.42 -3.22 16.12
N ILE A 303 -20.34 -2.11 15.37
CA ILE A 303 -19.47 -2.00 14.19
C ILE A 303 -18.00 -2.10 14.56
N ILE A 304 -17.57 -1.42 15.63
CA ILE A 304 -16.18 -1.41 16.07
C ILE A 304 -15.77 -2.79 16.59
N GLU A 305 -16.64 -3.47 17.33
CA GLU A 305 -16.37 -4.83 17.79
C GLU A 305 -16.28 -5.84 16.63
N HIS A 306 -17.17 -5.74 15.64
CA HIS A 306 -17.06 -6.55 14.42
C HIS A 306 -15.76 -6.28 13.68
N TRP A 307 -15.33 -5.02 13.58
CA TRP A 307 -14.05 -4.68 12.97
C TRP A 307 -12.86 -5.25 13.77
N ARG A 308 -12.91 -5.21 15.12
CA ARG A 308 -11.87 -5.79 15.98
C ARG A 308 -11.73 -7.30 15.77
N ILE A 309 -12.86 -8.01 15.74
CA ILE A 309 -12.89 -9.46 15.48
C ILE A 309 -12.30 -9.75 14.10
N ASP A 310 -12.73 -9.02 13.09
CA ASP A 310 -12.21 -9.15 11.72
C ASP A 310 -10.71 -8.83 11.61
N TYR A 311 -10.25 -7.79 12.31
CA TYR A 311 -8.84 -7.42 12.38
C TYR A 311 -8.00 -8.56 12.96
N ASN A 312 -8.46 -9.22 14.01
CA ASN A 312 -7.75 -10.32 14.65
C ASN A 312 -7.80 -11.62 13.81
N GLN A 313 -8.97 -11.96 13.25
CA GLN A 313 -9.21 -13.29 12.66
C GLN A 313 -8.96 -13.36 11.15
N ASN A 314 -9.23 -12.26 10.42
CA ASN A 314 -9.25 -12.32 8.95
C ASN A 314 -8.22 -11.41 8.28
N ARG A 315 -7.70 -10.42 8.99
CA ARG A 315 -6.83 -9.43 8.38
C ARG A 315 -5.38 -9.88 8.31
N PRO A 316 -4.79 -10.09 7.10
CA PRO A 316 -3.39 -10.48 6.97
C PRO A 316 -2.45 -9.33 7.36
N HIS A 317 -1.41 -9.63 8.14
CA HIS A 317 -0.39 -8.69 8.58
C HIS A 317 0.95 -8.95 7.91
N GLY A 318 1.52 -7.91 7.28
CA GLY A 318 2.83 -8.02 6.65
C GLY A 318 3.97 -8.29 7.65
N SER A 319 3.86 -7.75 8.88
CA SER A 319 4.82 -7.99 9.96
C SER A 319 4.75 -9.41 10.54
N LEU A 320 3.65 -10.12 10.30
CA LEU A 320 3.43 -11.50 10.73
C LEU A 320 3.50 -12.48 9.54
N SER A 321 4.28 -12.16 8.51
CA SER A 321 4.44 -12.99 7.31
C SER A 321 3.13 -13.31 6.58
N GLY A 322 2.13 -12.44 6.68
CA GLY A 322 0.81 -12.62 6.07
C GLY A 322 -0.18 -13.41 6.92
N LEU A 323 0.20 -13.81 8.14
CA LEU A 323 -0.73 -14.39 9.11
C LEU A 323 -1.65 -13.32 9.69
N THR A 324 -2.79 -13.77 10.22
CA THR A 324 -3.62 -12.93 11.09
C THR A 324 -3.03 -12.92 12.51
N PRO A 325 -3.38 -11.94 13.34
CA PRO A 325 -2.97 -11.94 14.76
C PRO A 325 -3.34 -13.23 15.48
N ASP A 326 -4.58 -13.72 15.34
CA ASP A 326 -5.05 -14.97 15.95
C ASP A 326 -4.27 -16.20 15.49
N GLU A 327 -3.97 -16.29 14.17
CA GLU A 327 -3.16 -17.40 13.64
C GLU A 327 -1.75 -17.37 14.21
N PHE A 328 -1.17 -16.18 14.35
CA PHE A 328 0.17 -16.02 14.88
C PHE A 328 0.24 -16.38 16.38
N ALA A 329 -0.76 -15.95 17.18
CA ALA A 329 -0.88 -16.30 18.59
C ALA A 329 -1.00 -17.83 18.78
N LYS A 330 -1.87 -18.49 18.03
CA LYS A 330 -2.04 -19.96 18.06
C LYS A 330 -0.77 -20.71 17.66
N GLN A 331 -0.03 -20.22 16.68
CA GLN A 331 1.26 -20.84 16.33
C GLN A 331 2.27 -20.74 17.46
N TYR A 332 2.33 -19.61 18.15
CA TYR A 332 3.19 -19.44 19.32
C TYR A 332 2.81 -20.40 20.44
N GLU A 333 1.53 -20.53 20.79
CA GLU A 333 1.04 -21.47 21.80
C GLU A 333 1.43 -22.93 21.46
N THR A 334 1.27 -23.30 20.19
CA THR A 334 1.64 -24.64 19.73
C THR A 334 3.15 -24.88 19.84
N MET A 335 3.96 -23.90 19.49
CA MET A 335 5.42 -23.99 19.64
C MET A 335 5.85 -24.16 21.10
N VAL A 336 5.23 -23.42 22.02
CA VAL A 336 5.52 -23.51 23.45
C VAL A 336 5.13 -24.89 24.01
N LYS A 337 3.93 -25.40 23.65
CA LYS A 337 3.49 -26.73 24.07
C LYS A 337 4.44 -27.83 23.59
N ASN A 338 4.80 -27.83 22.31
CA ASN A 338 5.72 -28.81 21.75
C ASN A 338 7.11 -28.74 22.41
N SER A 339 7.60 -27.55 22.74
CA SER A 339 8.88 -27.37 23.44
C SER A 339 8.83 -27.94 24.85
N GLN A 340 7.73 -27.79 25.56
CA GLN A 340 7.53 -28.34 26.90
C GLN A 340 7.45 -29.87 26.87
N GLU A 341 6.71 -30.44 25.90
CA GLU A 341 6.62 -31.91 25.73
C GLU A 341 7.99 -32.53 25.40
N THR A 342 8.79 -31.88 24.58
CA THR A 342 10.15 -32.34 24.24
C THR A 342 11.08 -32.34 25.45
N LEU A 343 10.97 -31.32 26.33
CA LEU A 343 11.75 -31.24 27.56
C LEU A 343 11.35 -32.32 28.56
N ILE A 344 10.07 -32.67 28.66
CA ILE A 344 9.58 -33.74 29.56
C ILE A 344 10.06 -35.11 29.04
N GLN A 345 10.01 -35.35 27.72
CA GLN A 345 10.46 -36.61 27.12
C GLN A 345 11.99 -36.78 27.18
N GLY A 346 12.76 -35.71 27.18
CA GLY A 346 14.22 -35.77 27.31
C GLY A 346 14.73 -35.88 28.76
N ALA A 347 13.84 -35.77 29.75
CA ALA A 347 14.14 -35.88 31.19
C ALA A 347 13.78 -37.25 31.80
N LEU A 348 13.18 -38.14 31.00
CA LEU A 348 12.91 -39.54 31.32
C LEU A 348 13.98 -40.44 30.68
#